data_5d3102faf5dbf8954d75476329cc78ae
#
_entry.id   5d3102faf5dbf8954d75476329cc78ae
#
_cell.length_a   1.000
_cell.length_b   1.000
_cell.length_c   1.000
_cell.angle_alpha   90.00
_cell.angle_beta   90.00
_cell.angle_gamma   90.00
#
_symmetry.space_group_name_H-M   'P 1'
#
loop_
_entity.id
_entity.type
_entity.pdbx_description
1 polymer ?
#
loop_
_entity_poly.entity_id
_entity_poly.type
_entity_poly.pdbx_seq_one_letter_code
_entity_poly.pdbx_strand_id
1 'polypeptide(L)'
;MSYLILVRHGQSIWNLENRFTGWVDVDLNDNGRAQAKKAGDLIKEQKINIDLYYSSFQLRAKNTLKIIQEQLDDNKKVKFAWELNERHYGSLTGLNKDEMKKKLGEEKVHQFRRSWDLRPDPLDKNNSYHPLNINTYKDVPVEKIPDTESLKDTYERVIKYYSCLLYTSPSPRDNPA
;
A
#
# COMPACT_ATOMS: atom_id res chain seq x y z
N MET A 1 22.13 -16.05 -2.40
CA MET A 1 20.70 -16.22 -2.76
C MET A 1 20.01 -14.90 -2.45
N SER A 2 19.20 -14.37 -3.36
CA SER A 2 18.49 -13.11 -3.14
C SER A 2 17.06 -13.40 -2.63
N TYR A 3 16.59 -12.63 -1.67
CA TYR A 3 15.24 -12.75 -1.10
C TYR A 3 14.42 -11.50 -1.41
N LEU A 4 13.13 -11.68 -1.69
CA LEU A 4 12.13 -10.63 -1.72
C LEU A 4 11.15 -10.87 -0.56
N ILE A 5 11.08 -9.92 0.37
CA ILE A 5 10.16 -9.99 1.51
C ILE A 5 9.01 -9.01 1.23
N LEU A 6 7.80 -9.55 1.07
CA LEU A 6 6.59 -8.77 0.87
C LEU A 6 5.78 -8.73 2.17
N VAL A 7 5.57 -7.53 2.68
CA VAL A 7 4.82 -7.32 3.93
C VAL A 7 3.61 -6.44 3.65
N ARG A 8 2.43 -6.91 4.05
CA ARG A 8 1.24 -6.07 4.09
C ARG A 8 1.26 -5.23 5.37
N HIS A 9 0.81 -3.97 5.29
CA HIS A 9 0.64 -3.13 6.46
C HIS A 9 -0.26 -3.77 7.52
N GLY A 10 -0.02 -3.46 8.80
CA GLY A 10 -0.88 -3.84 9.92
C GLY A 10 -2.29 -3.25 9.81
N GLN A 11 -3.19 -3.67 10.69
CA GLN A 11 -4.56 -3.18 10.71
C GLN A 11 -4.60 -1.66 10.85
N SER A 12 -5.26 -0.97 9.91
CA SER A 12 -5.51 0.46 9.99
C SER A 12 -6.82 0.77 10.72
N ILE A 13 -7.01 2.03 11.13
CA ILE A 13 -8.26 2.51 11.75
C ILE A 13 -9.46 2.17 10.85
N TRP A 14 -9.37 2.43 9.54
CA TRP A 14 -10.46 2.13 8.61
C TRP A 14 -10.63 0.64 8.29
N ASN A 15 -9.60 -0.19 8.48
CA ASN A 15 -9.80 -1.64 8.44
C ASN A 15 -10.67 -2.11 9.62
N LEU A 16 -10.48 -1.55 10.81
CA LEU A 16 -11.30 -1.84 11.99
C LEU A 16 -12.75 -1.37 11.78
N GLU A 17 -12.95 -0.18 11.18
CA GLU A 17 -14.26 0.39 10.86
C GLU A 17 -14.92 -0.27 9.64
N ASN A 18 -14.28 -1.25 9.01
CA ASN A 18 -14.75 -1.95 7.82
C ASN A 18 -15.06 -1.01 6.63
N ARG A 19 -14.21 0.00 6.41
CA ARG A 19 -14.37 0.99 5.31
C ARG A 19 -13.44 0.70 4.14
N PHE A 20 -13.81 1.17 2.96
CA PHE A 20 -12.94 1.20 1.80
C PHE A 20 -11.89 2.29 1.97
N THR A 21 -10.61 1.92 2.01
CA THR A 21 -9.52 2.88 2.31
C THR A 21 -8.86 3.43 1.04
N GLY A 22 -8.32 2.55 0.21
CA GLY A 22 -7.61 2.97 -1.00
C GLY A 22 -6.48 3.95 -0.71
N TRP A 23 -6.51 5.12 -1.34
CA TRP A 23 -5.47 6.15 -1.21
C TRP A 23 -5.67 7.10 -0.01
N VAL A 24 -6.75 6.97 0.76
CA VAL A 24 -6.89 7.78 1.98
C VAL A 24 -5.77 7.44 2.97
N ASP A 25 -5.17 8.48 3.54
CA ASP A 25 -3.99 8.36 4.38
C ASP A 25 -4.34 8.21 5.85
N VAL A 26 -4.82 7.02 6.23
CA VAL A 26 -5.13 6.64 7.61
C VAL A 26 -4.00 5.81 8.23
N ASP A 27 -3.81 5.98 9.53
CA ASP A 27 -2.77 5.29 10.29
C ASP A 27 -3.21 3.90 10.77
N LEU A 28 -2.25 3.19 11.37
CA LEU A 28 -2.46 1.94 12.09
C LEU A 28 -3.25 2.20 13.38
N ASN A 29 -4.07 1.23 13.77
CA ASN A 29 -4.55 1.13 15.15
C ASN A 29 -3.55 0.35 16.02
N ASP A 30 -3.83 0.19 17.32
CA ASP A 30 -2.93 -0.48 18.24
C ASP A 30 -2.67 -1.94 17.87
N ASN A 31 -3.69 -2.66 17.40
CA ASN A 31 -3.54 -4.02 16.90
C ASN A 31 -2.62 -4.06 15.65
N GLY A 32 -2.77 -3.10 14.74
CA GLY A 32 -1.89 -2.99 13.57
C GLY A 32 -0.44 -2.74 13.94
N ARG A 33 -0.18 -1.95 14.97
CA ARG A 33 1.18 -1.73 15.51
C ARG A 33 1.74 -3.01 16.13
N ALA A 34 0.93 -3.77 16.89
CA ALA A 34 1.33 -5.06 17.43
C ALA A 34 1.63 -6.09 16.31
N GLN A 35 0.81 -6.10 15.25
CA GLN A 35 1.05 -6.94 14.07
C GLN A 35 2.38 -6.59 13.36
N ALA A 36 2.69 -5.30 13.22
CA ALA A 36 3.94 -4.84 12.63
C ALA A 36 5.16 -5.26 13.46
N LYS A 37 5.05 -5.15 14.79
CA LYS A 37 6.09 -5.62 15.73
C LYS A 37 6.34 -7.12 15.55
N LYS A 38 5.27 -7.93 15.58
CA LYS A 38 5.37 -9.38 15.38
C LYS A 38 5.99 -9.73 14.03
N ALA A 39 5.66 -9.01 12.96
CA ALA A 39 6.27 -9.21 11.65
C ALA A 39 7.78 -8.93 11.68
N GLY A 40 8.22 -7.87 12.37
CA GLY A 40 9.63 -7.57 12.59
C GLY A 40 10.36 -8.69 13.33
N ASP A 41 9.76 -9.19 14.43
CA ASP A 41 10.32 -10.31 15.21
C ASP A 41 10.49 -11.57 14.34
N LEU A 42 9.46 -11.93 13.54
CA LEU A 42 9.52 -13.08 12.63
C LEU A 42 10.61 -12.93 11.55
N ILE A 43 10.80 -11.72 11.00
CA ILE A 43 11.86 -11.46 10.03
C ILE A 43 13.23 -11.59 10.71
N LYS A 44 13.37 -11.07 11.93
CA LYS A 44 14.61 -11.17 12.72
C LYS A 44 15.02 -12.62 12.98
N GLU A 45 14.06 -13.49 13.30
CA GLU A 45 14.28 -14.92 13.51
C GLU A 45 14.87 -15.62 12.27
N GLN A 46 14.54 -15.13 11.06
CA GLN A 46 15.08 -15.70 9.81
C GLN A 46 16.56 -15.35 9.59
N LYS A 47 17.13 -14.43 10.36
CA LYS A 47 18.53 -13.98 10.24
C LYS A 47 18.92 -13.51 8.82
N ILE A 48 17.95 -12.94 8.10
CA ILE A 48 18.16 -12.40 6.75
C ILE A 48 18.66 -10.95 6.89
N ASN A 49 19.79 -10.65 6.27
CA ASN A 49 20.23 -9.26 6.11
C ASN A 49 19.39 -8.62 5.00
N ILE A 50 18.79 -7.45 5.31
CA ILE A 50 17.98 -6.70 4.35
C ILE A 50 18.82 -5.57 3.80
N ASP A 51 19.03 -5.55 2.50
CA ASP A 51 19.85 -4.54 1.83
C ASP A 51 19.07 -3.28 1.47
N LEU A 52 17.79 -3.43 1.09
CA LEU A 52 16.95 -2.34 0.58
C LEU A 52 15.55 -2.39 1.17
N TYR A 53 15.02 -1.23 1.52
CA TYR A 53 13.65 -1.05 2.02
C TYR A 53 12.84 -0.16 1.09
N TYR A 54 11.62 -0.61 0.78
CA TYR A 54 10.64 0.12 0.00
C TYR A 54 9.32 0.19 0.72
N SER A 55 8.61 1.30 0.59
CA SER A 55 7.23 1.44 1.09
C SER A 55 6.41 2.31 0.16
N SER A 56 5.09 2.14 0.21
CA SER A 56 4.17 3.09 -0.38
C SER A 56 4.20 4.44 0.35
N PHE A 57 3.51 5.45 -0.20
CA PHE A 57 3.36 6.75 0.46
C PHE A 57 2.42 6.72 1.67
N GLN A 58 1.60 5.68 1.79
CA GLN A 58 0.55 5.59 2.78
C GLN A 58 1.10 5.43 4.20
N LEU A 59 0.58 6.24 5.13
CA LEU A 59 1.05 6.32 6.52
C LEU A 59 1.05 4.95 7.21
N ARG A 60 -0.01 4.16 7.04
CA ARG A 60 -0.10 2.80 7.58
C ARG A 60 1.03 1.87 7.12
N ALA A 61 1.47 2.01 5.85
CA ALA A 61 2.58 1.22 5.31
C ALA A 61 3.93 1.74 5.84
N LYS A 62 4.13 3.06 5.85
CA LYS A 62 5.33 3.70 6.41
C LYS A 62 5.51 3.32 7.88
N ASN A 63 4.45 3.41 8.69
CA ASN A 63 4.50 3.09 10.10
C ASN A 63 4.71 1.59 10.35
N THR A 64 4.12 0.71 9.52
CA THR A 64 4.41 -0.73 9.59
C THR A 64 5.90 -0.99 9.36
N LEU A 65 6.47 -0.41 8.30
CA LEU A 65 7.89 -0.61 7.98
C LEU A 65 8.80 -0.02 9.05
N LYS A 66 8.48 1.18 9.56
CA LYS A 66 9.24 1.80 10.65
C LYS A 66 9.31 0.89 11.88
N ILE A 67 8.18 0.33 12.32
CA ILE A 67 8.12 -0.59 13.45
C ILE A 67 8.94 -1.87 13.17
N ILE A 68 8.89 -2.40 11.95
CA ILE A 68 9.71 -3.54 11.55
C ILE A 68 11.20 -3.21 11.65
N GLN A 69 11.65 -2.06 11.13
CA GLN A 69 13.04 -1.62 11.22
C GLN A 69 13.49 -1.46 12.68
N GLU A 70 12.64 -0.94 13.56
CA GLU A 70 12.91 -0.85 15.00
C GLU A 70 13.13 -2.24 15.63
N GLN A 71 12.36 -3.27 15.25
CA GLN A 71 12.57 -4.64 15.75
C GLN A 71 13.87 -5.27 15.21
N LEU A 72 14.26 -4.90 13.99
CA LEU A 72 15.48 -5.39 13.35
C LEU A 72 16.74 -4.65 13.81
N ASP A 73 16.56 -3.55 14.57
CA ASP A 73 17.64 -2.61 14.91
C ASP A 73 18.37 -2.09 13.64
N ASP A 74 17.58 -1.82 12.59
CA ASP A 74 18.08 -1.41 11.27
C ASP A 74 17.51 -0.04 10.89
N ASN A 75 18.40 0.91 10.62
CA ASN A 75 18.06 2.29 10.28
C ASN A 75 18.37 2.66 8.82
N LYS A 76 18.57 1.66 7.95
CA LYS A 76 18.80 1.92 6.52
C LYS A 76 17.71 2.77 5.90
N LYS A 77 18.09 3.57 4.93
CA LYS A 77 17.18 4.48 4.22
C LYS A 77 16.06 3.72 3.49
N VAL A 78 14.83 4.17 3.67
CA VAL A 78 13.66 3.67 2.96
C VAL A 78 13.44 4.47 1.68
N LYS A 79 13.17 3.78 0.58
CA LYS A 79 12.68 4.38 -0.66
C LYS A 79 11.15 4.34 -0.67
N PHE A 80 10.53 5.51 -0.80
CA PHE A 80 9.08 5.64 -0.89
C PHE A 80 8.65 5.78 -2.34
N ALA A 81 7.57 5.06 -2.71
CA ALA A 81 7.03 5.08 -4.05
C ALA A 81 5.51 5.04 -4.03
N TRP A 82 4.87 6.02 -4.68
CA TRP A 82 3.42 6.07 -4.79
C TRP A 82 2.88 4.91 -5.65
N GLU A 83 3.68 4.38 -6.55
CA GLU A 83 3.36 3.20 -7.36
C GLU A 83 3.06 1.96 -6.52
N LEU A 84 3.52 1.93 -5.27
CA LEU A 84 3.26 0.86 -4.32
C LEU A 84 1.98 1.08 -3.48
N ASN A 85 1.25 2.18 -3.70
CA ASN A 85 0.01 2.45 -2.98
C ASN A 85 -1.04 1.35 -3.23
N GLU A 86 -1.91 1.14 -2.23
CA GLU A 86 -3.10 0.31 -2.38
C GLU A 86 -3.96 0.81 -3.57
N ARG A 87 -4.76 -0.08 -4.15
CA ARG A 87 -5.71 0.27 -5.20
C ARG A 87 -6.67 1.38 -4.76
N HIS A 88 -6.96 2.32 -5.67
CA HIS A 88 -7.98 3.34 -5.46
C HIS A 88 -9.39 2.77 -5.67
N TYR A 89 -10.27 2.96 -4.70
CA TYR A 89 -11.63 2.38 -4.71
C TYR A 89 -12.69 3.30 -5.33
N GLY A 90 -12.30 4.40 -6.01
CA GLY A 90 -13.23 5.33 -6.63
C GLY A 90 -14.27 5.87 -5.64
N SER A 91 -15.50 5.99 -6.07
CA SER A 91 -16.63 6.48 -5.26
C SER A 91 -16.98 5.64 -4.03
N LEU A 92 -16.44 4.42 -3.91
CA LEU A 92 -16.59 3.60 -2.71
C LEU A 92 -15.67 4.06 -1.55
N THR A 93 -14.67 4.89 -1.83
CA THR A 93 -13.70 5.36 -0.84
C THR A 93 -14.41 6.01 0.37
N GLY A 94 -14.06 5.54 1.56
CA GLY A 94 -14.64 6.04 2.82
C GLY A 94 -15.97 5.39 3.22
N LEU A 95 -16.64 4.67 2.33
CA LEU A 95 -17.93 4.02 2.63
C LEU A 95 -17.70 2.71 3.40
N ASN A 96 -18.67 2.36 4.25
CA ASN A 96 -18.66 1.10 4.98
C ASN A 96 -18.98 -0.07 4.02
N LYS A 97 -18.20 -1.16 4.12
CA LYS A 97 -18.31 -2.28 3.17
C LYS A 97 -19.62 -3.06 3.33
N ASP A 98 -20.15 -3.19 4.56
CA ASP A 98 -21.38 -3.94 4.79
C ASP A 98 -22.62 -3.12 4.39
N GLU A 99 -22.58 -1.79 4.57
CA GLU A 99 -23.63 -0.91 4.05
C GLU A 99 -23.66 -0.96 2.52
N MET A 100 -22.50 -0.97 1.88
CA MET A 100 -22.43 -1.06 0.42
C MET A 100 -22.88 -2.42 -0.10
N LYS A 101 -22.62 -3.53 0.62
CA LYS A 101 -23.18 -4.83 0.28
C LYS A 101 -24.72 -4.83 0.36
N LYS A 102 -25.30 -4.20 1.37
CA LYS A 102 -26.76 -4.05 1.48
C LYS A 102 -27.34 -3.22 0.34
N LYS A 103 -26.65 -2.15 -0.07
CA LYS A 103 -27.10 -1.19 -1.08
C LYS A 103 -26.93 -1.69 -2.52
N LEU A 104 -25.79 -2.29 -2.84
CA LEU A 104 -25.40 -2.67 -4.20
C LEU A 104 -25.52 -4.17 -4.47
N GLY A 105 -25.74 -4.96 -3.43
CA GLY A 105 -25.64 -6.41 -3.48
C GLY A 105 -24.22 -6.91 -3.17
N GLU A 106 -24.14 -8.08 -2.54
CA GLU A 106 -22.87 -8.67 -2.10
C GLU A 106 -21.96 -9.01 -3.29
N GLU A 107 -22.54 -9.57 -4.35
CA GLU A 107 -21.80 -9.97 -5.57
C GLU A 107 -21.15 -8.76 -6.24
N LYS A 108 -21.87 -7.65 -6.43
CA LYS A 108 -21.32 -6.44 -7.06
C LYS A 108 -20.18 -5.83 -6.24
N VAL A 109 -20.32 -5.79 -4.92
CA VAL A 109 -19.24 -5.35 -4.03
C VAL A 109 -18.05 -6.31 -4.08
N HIS A 110 -18.29 -7.61 -4.17
CA HIS A 110 -17.25 -8.61 -4.36
C HIS A 110 -16.51 -8.39 -5.69
N GLN A 111 -17.25 -8.19 -6.79
CA GLN A 111 -16.69 -7.89 -8.11
C GLN A 111 -15.80 -6.63 -8.06
N PHE A 112 -16.26 -5.51 -7.48
CA PHE A 112 -15.46 -4.30 -7.31
C PHE A 112 -14.18 -4.54 -6.50
N ARG A 113 -14.15 -5.53 -5.62
CA ARG A 113 -13.00 -5.85 -4.77
C ARG A 113 -12.04 -6.86 -5.39
N ARG A 114 -12.50 -7.73 -6.29
CA ARG A 114 -11.77 -8.93 -6.72
C ARG A 114 -11.66 -9.10 -8.23
N SER A 115 -12.50 -8.44 -9.01
CA SER A 115 -12.40 -8.50 -10.47
C SER A 115 -11.08 -7.89 -10.95
N TRP A 116 -10.55 -8.46 -12.02
CA TRP A 116 -9.29 -8.02 -12.62
C TRP A 116 -9.38 -6.61 -13.22
N ASP A 117 -10.40 -6.35 -14.03
CA ASP A 117 -10.52 -5.15 -14.88
C ASP A 117 -11.71 -4.25 -14.53
N LEU A 118 -12.61 -4.67 -13.63
CA LEU A 118 -13.74 -3.84 -13.23
C LEU A 118 -13.31 -2.75 -12.26
N ARG A 119 -13.61 -1.51 -12.62
CA ARG A 119 -13.41 -0.32 -11.78
C ARG A 119 -14.71 0.07 -11.07
N PRO A 120 -14.68 0.48 -9.80
CA PRO A 120 -15.74 1.29 -9.23
C PRO A 120 -15.90 2.62 -9.99
N ASP A 121 -17.06 3.27 -9.84
CA ASP A 121 -17.24 4.62 -10.38
C ASP A 121 -16.14 5.58 -9.86
N PRO A 122 -15.72 6.58 -10.65
CA PRO A 122 -14.69 7.52 -10.23
C PRO A 122 -15.12 8.33 -9.01
N LEU A 123 -14.17 8.71 -8.17
CA LEU A 123 -14.37 9.63 -7.06
C LEU A 123 -14.33 11.07 -7.60
N ASP A 124 -15.25 11.90 -7.14
CA ASP A 124 -15.26 13.33 -7.49
C ASP A 124 -13.97 14.01 -6.99
N LYS A 125 -13.35 14.81 -7.86
CA LYS A 125 -12.08 15.50 -7.55
C LYS A 125 -12.21 16.53 -6.44
N ASN A 126 -13.42 17.02 -6.16
CA ASN A 126 -13.70 17.93 -5.04
C ASN A 126 -13.93 17.18 -3.71
N ASN A 127 -14.02 15.83 -3.73
CA ASN A 127 -14.17 15.05 -2.51
C ASN A 127 -12.89 15.14 -1.66
N SER A 128 -13.05 15.36 -0.34
CA SER A 128 -11.91 15.46 0.59
C SER A 128 -11.04 14.21 0.65
N TYR A 129 -11.57 13.05 0.27
CA TYR A 129 -10.82 11.79 0.17
C TYR A 129 -10.14 11.58 -1.18
N HIS A 130 -10.35 12.49 -2.15
CA HIS A 130 -9.65 12.40 -3.42
C HIS A 130 -8.15 12.71 -3.21
N PRO A 131 -7.22 11.92 -3.79
CA PRO A 131 -5.79 12.08 -3.54
C PRO A 131 -5.24 13.47 -3.88
N LEU A 132 -5.86 14.20 -4.82
CA LEU A 132 -5.52 15.60 -5.12
C LEU A 132 -5.66 16.53 -3.90
N ASN A 133 -6.55 16.18 -2.95
CA ASN A 133 -6.84 16.97 -1.75
C ASN A 133 -6.09 16.44 -0.51
N ILE A 134 -5.23 15.43 -0.66
CA ILE A 134 -4.46 14.82 0.41
C ILE A 134 -2.99 15.23 0.28
N ASN A 135 -2.46 15.92 1.29
CA ASN A 135 -1.11 16.50 1.25
C ASN A 135 0.00 15.46 1.00
N THR A 136 -0.22 14.20 1.38
CA THR A 136 0.72 13.09 1.16
C THR A 136 1.08 12.91 -0.33
N TYR A 137 0.20 13.31 -1.25
CA TYR A 137 0.36 13.10 -2.69
C TYR A 137 0.68 14.38 -3.48
N LYS A 138 0.98 15.49 -2.80
CA LYS A 138 1.26 16.79 -3.44
C LYS A 138 2.39 16.77 -4.48
N ASP A 139 3.37 15.87 -4.29
CA ASP A 139 4.52 15.72 -5.17
C ASP A 139 4.33 14.61 -6.22
N VAL A 140 3.17 13.98 -6.27
CA VAL A 140 2.81 13.01 -7.32
C VAL A 140 2.28 13.79 -8.53
N PRO A 141 2.77 13.52 -9.76
CA PRO A 141 2.23 14.16 -10.95
C PRO A 141 0.72 13.98 -11.06
N VAL A 142 -0.02 15.06 -11.30
CA VAL A 142 -1.49 15.08 -11.29
C VAL A 142 -2.09 14.05 -12.26
N GLU A 143 -1.45 13.85 -13.41
CA GLU A 143 -1.87 12.87 -14.43
C GLU A 143 -1.63 11.40 -13.99
N LYS A 144 -0.93 11.18 -12.89
CA LYS A 144 -0.70 9.85 -12.28
C LYS A 144 -1.63 9.57 -11.11
N ILE A 145 -2.39 10.56 -10.67
CA ILE A 145 -3.36 10.39 -9.59
C ILE A 145 -4.65 9.80 -10.15
N PRO A 146 -5.06 8.60 -9.73
CA PRO A 146 -6.26 7.97 -10.25
C PRO A 146 -7.52 8.51 -9.57
N ASP A 147 -8.60 8.66 -10.33
CA ASP A 147 -9.95 8.87 -9.79
C ASP A 147 -10.59 7.53 -9.37
N THR A 148 -10.13 6.41 -9.94
CA THR A 148 -10.53 5.02 -9.65
C THR A 148 -9.53 4.04 -10.26
N GLU A 149 -9.42 2.82 -9.70
CA GLU A 149 -8.57 1.77 -10.24
C GLU A 149 -9.25 0.39 -10.20
N SER A 150 -8.99 -0.42 -11.23
CA SER A 150 -9.15 -1.87 -11.20
C SER A 150 -7.91 -2.55 -10.58
N LEU A 151 -7.94 -3.87 -10.39
CA LEU A 151 -6.73 -4.61 -10.02
C LEU A 151 -5.68 -4.57 -11.14
N LYS A 152 -6.11 -4.57 -12.41
CA LYS A 152 -5.24 -4.45 -13.57
C LYS A 152 -4.46 -3.14 -13.56
N ASP A 153 -5.12 -2.00 -13.32
CA ASP A 153 -4.45 -0.69 -13.26
C ASP A 153 -3.39 -0.66 -12.16
N THR A 154 -3.73 -1.17 -10.98
CA THR A 154 -2.80 -1.28 -9.86
C THR A 154 -1.61 -2.18 -10.22
N TYR A 155 -1.86 -3.34 -10.82
CA TYR A 155 -0.82 -4.26 -11.27
C TYR A 155 0.11 -3.59 -12.27
N GLU A 156 -0.41 -2.92 -13.29
CA GLU A 156 0.38 -2.29 -14.35
C GLU A 156 1.33 -1.22 -13.78
N ARG A 157 0.87 -0.36 -12.85
CA ARG A 157 1.75 0.62 -12.23
C ARG A 157 2.80 0.00 -11.29
N VAL A 158 2.40 -1.03 -10.52
CA VAL A 158 3.31 -1.71 -9.59
C VAL A 158 4.37 -2.48 -10.36
N ILE A 159 3.99 -3.25 -11.39
CA ILE A 159 4.94 -4.08 -12.13
C ILE A 159 5.94 -3.25 -12.92
N LYS A 160 5.47 -2.11 -13.48
CA LYS A 160 6.36 -1.17 -14.15
C LYS A 160 7.43 -0.62 -13.21
N TYR A 161 7.03 -0.20 -12.01
CA TYR A 161 7.95 0.26 -10.98
C TYR A 161 8.91 -0.86 -10.54
N TYR A 162 8.37 -2.05 -10.24
CA TYR A 162 9.16 -3.21 -9.82
C TYR A 162 10.19 -3.62 -10.86
N SER A 163 9.82 -3.65 -12.14
CA SER A 163 10.75 -3.94 -13.22
C SER A 163 11.89 -2.91 -13.27
N CYS A 164 11.58 -1.62 -13.13
CA CYS A 164 12.62 -0.59 -13.02
C CYS A 164 13.57 -0.85 -11.84
N LEU A 165 13.05 -1.27 -10.68
CA LEU A 165 13.89 -1.58 -9.52
C LEU A 165 14.85 -2.74 -9.78
N LEU A 166 14.40 -3.80 -10.45
CA LEU A 166 15.24 -4.96 -10.78
C LEU A 166 16.41 -4.58 -11.70
N TYR A 167 16.18 -3.64 -12.65
CA TYR A 167 17.22 -3.18 -13.58
C TYR A 167 18.16 -2.14 -12.96
N THR A 168 17.69 -1.38 -11.96
CA THR A 168 18.48 -0.29 -11.36
C THR A 168 19.11 -0.64 -10.02
N SER A 169 18.75 -1.77 -9.42
CA SER A 169 19.38 -2.24 -8.19
C SER A 169 20.75 -2.83 -8.53
N PRO A 170 21.81 -2.46 -7.79
CA PRO A 170 23.13 -3.03 -8.01
C PRO A 170 23.05 -4.56 -7.88
N SER A 171 23.60 -5.25 -8.88
CA SER A 171 23.74 -6.71 -8.81
C SER A 171 24.63 -7.06 -7.62
N PRO A 172 24.37 -8.19 -6.92
CA PRO A 172 25.31 -8.70 -5.91
C PRO A 172 26.73 -8.93 -6.44
N ARG A 173 26.89 -8.92 -7.78
CA ARG A 173 28.21 -9.03 -8.46
C ARG A 173 28.94 -7.69 -8.60
N ASP A 174 28.25 -6.56 -8.38
CA ASP A 174 28.82 -5.21 -8.55
C ASP A 174 29.36 -4.63 -7.23
N ASN A 175 29.34 -5.39 -6.14
CA ASN A 175 30.00 -5.08 -4.87
C ASN A 175 31.23 -5.98 -4.74
N PRO A 176 32.44 -5.55 -5.20
CA PRO A 176 33.68 -6.23 -4.83
C PRO A 176 33.88 -6.06 -3.33
N ALA A 177 34.09 -7.18 -2.66
CA ALA A 177 34.46 -7.26 -1.24
C ALA A 177 35.72 -6.46 -0.92
#